data_cd6f1e237a0b61a922227f13a9005b20
#
_entry.id   cd6f1e237a0b61a922227f13a9005b20
#
_cell.length_a   1.000
_cell.length_b   1.000
_cell.length_c   1.000
_cell.angle_alpha   90.00
_cell.angle_beta   90.00
_cell.angle_gamma   90.00
#
_symmetry.space_group_name_H-M   'P 1'
#
loop_
_entity.id
_entity.type
_entity.pdbx_description
1 polymer ?
#
loop_
_entity_poly.entity_id
_entity_poly.type
_entity_poly.pdbx_seq_one_letter_code
_entity_poly.pdbx_strand_id
1 'polypeptide(L)'
;FYSVQHDELYVKIRASLKRLEREADRVNYRLQLEPTVLGGILREGNAKGPPEKHWKPVEVPTNNLETTIEPYEYIYCDYQSDEKRDMYKKYANGTIFRGVDRLKLIAGIIAARLTDGGCHLDVYRLIKNKCMITFFPLHDAVELRELEEKWLRILQPPWKQHVDVAKDYFGEKIALYFLW
;
A
#
# COMPACT_ATOMS: atom_id res chain seq x y z
N PHE A 1 18.26 7.56 -18.84
CA PHE A 1 18.51 8.99 -18.67
C PHE A 1 19.94 9.18 -18.24
N TYR A 2 20.61 10.20 -18.77
CA TYR A 2 21.95 10.60 -18.37
C TYR A 2 21.90 11.79 -17.43
N SER A 3 22.91 11.93 -16.55
CA SER A 3 23.12 13.15 -15.79
C SER A 3 23.39 14.33 -16.71
N VAL A 4 23.31 15.55 -16.20
CA VAL A 4 23.61 16.77 -16.97
C VAL A 4 25.05 16.78 -17.47
N GLN A 5 25.97 16.17 -16.72
CA GLN A 5 27.39 16.06 -17.06
C GLN A 5 27.72 14.80 -17.90
N HIS A 6 26.72 13.95 -18.17
CA HIS A 6 26.83 12.69 -18.93
C HIS A 6 27.78 11.65 -18.32
N ASP A 7 28.09 11.76 -17.02
CA ASP A 7 28.98 10.87 -16.27
C ASP A 7 28.22 9.76 -15.52
N GLU A 8 26.89 9.92 -15.36
CA GLU A 8 26.03 8.95 -14.69
C GLU A 8 24.85 8.52 -15.57
N LEU A 9 24.51 7.24 -15.50
CA LEU A 9 23.34 6.66 -16.17
C LEU A 9 22.25 6.36 -15.16
N TYR A 10 21.07 6.94 -15.33
CA TYR A 10 19.88 6.66 -14.53
C TYR A 10 18.95 5.71 -15.26
N VAL A 11 18.59 4.62 -14.61
CA VAL A 11 17.64 3.62 -15.13
C VAL A 11 16.36 3.68 -14.32
N LYS A 12 15.24 4.07 -14.95
CA LYS A 12 13.92 4.04 -14.33
C LYS A 12 13.25 2.70 -14.59
N ILE A 13 12.99 1.94 -13.53
CA ILE A 13 12.28 0.66 -13.56
C ILE A 13 10.81 0.89 -13.30
N ARG A 14 9.95 0.26 -14.09
CA ARG A 14 8.49 0.31 -13.95
C ARG A 14 7.91 -1.07 -14.23
N ALA A 15 6.89 -1.46 -13.46
CA ALA A 15 6.09 -2.64 -13.72
C ALA A 15 4.68 -2.26 -14.18
N SER A 16 4.10 -3.01 -15.11
CA SER A 16 2.69 -2.87 -15.49
C SER A 16 1.79 -3.41 -14.37
N LEU A 17 0.53 -2.94 -14.33
CA LEU A 17 -0.44 -3.40 -13.33
C LEU A 17 -0.59 -4.92 -13.34
N LYS A 18 -0.74 -5.53 -14.52
CA LYS A 18 -0.81 -6.99 -14.68
C LYS A 18 0.42 -7.72 -14.11
N ARG A 19 1.61 -7.09 -14.19
CA ARG A 19 2.84 -7.69 -13.65
C ARG A 19 2.85 -7.61 -12.13
N LEU A 20 2.35 -6.50 -11.56
CA LEU A 20 2.21 -6.34 -10.12
C LEU A 20 1.18 -7.31 -9.54
N GLU A 21 0.02 -7.47 -10.22
CA GLU A 21 -1.02 -8.42 -9.84
C GLU A 21 -0.49 -9.86 -9.83
N ARG A 22 0.24 -10.26 -10.86
CA ARG A 22 0.87 -11.61 -10.92
C ARG A 22 1.87 -11.83 -9.79
N GLU A 23 2.63 -10.81 -9.45
CA GLU A 23 3.57 -10.89 -8.33
C GLU A 23 2.83 -10.94 -7.00
N ALA A 24 1.77 -10.14 -6.84
CA ALA A 24 0.93 -10.13 -5.63
C ALA A 24 0.29 -11.50 -5.38
N ASP A 25 -0.23 -12.13 -6.43
CA ASP A 25 -0.79 -13.49 -6.38
C ASP A 25 0.28 -14.51 -5.98
N ARG A 26 1.45 -14.46 -6.62
CA ARG A 26 2.58 -15.37 -6.34
C ARG A 26 3.05 -15.34 -4.89
N VAL A 27 3.06 -14.14 -4.26
CA VAL A 27 3.57 -13.96 -2.89
C VAL A 27 2.45 -13.92 -1.85
N ASN A 28 1.19 -14.15 -2.22
CA ASN A 28 0.01 -13.99 -1.37
C ASN A 28 0.01 -12.62 -0.68
N TYR A 29 0.17 -11.56 -1.48
CA TYR A 29 0.30 -10.21 -0.97
C TYR A 29 -1.01 -9.74 -0.35
N ARG A 30 -0.95 -9.26 0.90
CA ARG A 30 -2.14 -8.82 1.64
C ARG A 30 -2.56 -7.43 1.23
N LEU A 31 -3.81 -7.28 0.80
CA LEU A 31 -4.43 -6.02 0.43
C LEU A 31 -5.63 -5.73 1.34
N GLN A 32 -5.87 -4.45 1.57
CA GLN A 32 -7.02 -3.98 2.33
C GLN A 32 -8.30 -4.20 1.53
N LEU A 33 -9.32 -4.72 2.18
CA LEU A 33 -10.65 -4.86 1.59
C LEU A 33 -11.42 -3.55 1.68
N GLU A 34 -12.36 -3.36 0.74
CA GLU A 34 -13.28 -2.23 0.76
C GLU A 34 -14.40 -2.50 1.79
N PRO A 35 -14.52 -1.68 2.86
CA PRO A 35 -15.45 -1.95 3.96
C PRO A 35 -16.90 -2.04 3.52
N THR A 36 -17.32 -1.22 2.58
CA THR A 36 -18.69 -1.18 2.06
C THR A 36 -19.08 -2.45 1.32
N VAL A 37 -18.18 -2.95 0.49
CA VAL A 37 -18.38 -4.20 -0.27
C VAL A 37 -18.39 -5.39 0.67
N LEU A 38 -17.44 -5.43 1.62
CA LEU A 38 -17.36 -6.50 2.61
C LEU A 38 -18.63 -6.56 3.48
N GLY A 39 -19.12 -5.41 3.95
CA GLY A 39 -20.37 -5.31 4.70
C GLY A 39 -21.58 -5.82 3.91
N GLY A 40 -21.63 -5.57 2.60
CA GLY A 40 -22.65 -6.11 1.70
C GLY A 40 -22.57 -7.63 1.60
N ILE A 41 -21.41 -8.18 1.29
CA ILE A 41 -21.19 -9.64 1.16
C ILE A 41 -21.52 -10.36 2.46
N LEU A 42 -21.12 -9.83 3.60
CA LEU A 42 -21.43 -10.43 4.91
C LEU A 42 -22.93 -10.39 5.23
N ARG A 43 -23.65 -9.34 4.81
CA ARG A 43 -25.10 -9.28 4.97
C ARG A 43 -25.82 -10.28 4.06
N GLU A 44 -25.42 -10.40 2.82
CA GLU A 44 -26.00 -11.37 1.86
C GLU A 44 -25.65 -12.81 2.24
N GLY A 45 -24.42 -13.10 2.66
CA GLY A 45 -23.99 -14.41 3.13
C GLY A 45 -24.67 -14.84 4.42
N ASN A 46 -25.07 -13.90 5.26
CA ASN A 46 -25.73 -14.13 6.55
C ASN A 46 -27.26 -14.24 6.46
N ALA A 47 -27.86 -14.37 5.28
CA ALA A 47 -29.30 -14.72 5.18
C ALA A 47 -29.66 -16.01 5.96
N LYS A 48 -28.66 -16.80 6.40
CA LYS A 48 -28.79 -17.95 7.32
C LYS A 48 -27.88 -17.85 8.56
N GLY A 49 -27.22 -16.70 8.78
CA GLY A 49 -26.29 -16.49 9.89
C GLY A 49 -26.97 -16.06 11.20
N PRO A 50 -26.23 -16.07 12.33
CA PRO A 50 -26.77 -15.61 13.60
C PRO A 50 -27.24 -14.14 13.50
N PRO A 51 -28.30 -13.77 14.22
CA PRO A 51 -28.94 -12.48 14.09
C PRO A 51 -27.97 -11.33 14.41
N GLU A 52 -28.18 -10.18 13.76
CA GLU A 52 -27.44 -8.90 13.81
C GLU A 52 -26.93 -8.44 15.19
N LYS A 53 -27.39 -9.06 16.26
CA LYS A 53 -27.02 -8.72 17.65
C LYS A 53 -25.55 -8.92 18.01
N HIS A 54 -24.76 -9.66 17.20
CA HIS A 54 -23.36 -9.98 17.51
C HIS A 54 -22.34 -9.04 16.84
N TRP A 55 -22.77 -8.22 15.90
CA TRP A 55 -21.92 -7.29 15.16
C TRP A 55 -22.16 -5.85 15.60
N LYS A 56 -22.13 -5.60 16.91
CA LYS A 56 -22.01 -4.23 17.37
C LYS A 56 -20.62 -3.73 17.00
N PRO A 57 -20.51 -2.48 16.49
CA PRO A 57 -19.22 -1.82 16.37
C PRO A 57 -18.48 -1.96 17.71
N VAL A 58 -17.23 -2.34 17.69
CA VAL A 58 -16.42 -2.33 18.90
C VAL A 58 -16.27 -0.86 19.27
N GLU A 59 -17.10 -0.41 20.21
CA GLU A 59 -16.91 0.89 20.83
C GLU A 59 -15.62 0.79 21.64
N VAL A 60 -14.53 1.26 21.05
CA VAL A 60 -13.30 1.48 21.80
C VAL A 60 -13.60 2.63 22.75
N PRO A 61 -13.55 2.46 24.07
CA PRO A 61 -13.77 3.55 24.99
C PRO A 61 -12.66 4.57 24.79
N THR A 62 -12.94 5.59 24.04
CA THR A 62 -12.06 6.71 23.79
C THR A 62 -12.32 7.75 24.88
N ASN A 63 -11.37 7.95 25.74
CA ASN A 63 -11.35 9.13 26.59
C ASN A 63 -11.30 10.38 25.68
N ASN A 64 -12.47 10.88 25.27
CA ASN A 64 -12.68 12.15 24.56
C ASN A 64 -12.10 12.30 23.14
N LEU A 65 -11.66 11.25 22.46
CA LEU A 65 -11.39 11.28 21.04
C LEU A 65 -12.49 10.52 20.30
N GLU A 66 -13.31 11.25 19.56
CA GLU A 66 -14.33 10.71 18.65
C GLU A 66 -13.66 10.00 17.46
N THR A 67 -13.03 8.87 17.70
CA THR A 67 -12.60 7.98 16.65
C THR A 67 -13.54 6.80 16.59
N THR A 68 -14.64 7.00 15.88
CA THR A 68 -15.50 5.89 15.48
C THR A 68 -14.72 5.10 14.42
N ILE A 69 -14.11 3.99 14.80
CA ILE A 69 -13.55 3.05 13.84
C ILE A 69 -14.72 2.37 13.14
N GLU A 70 -14.88 2.61 11.85
CA GLU A 70 -15.92 1.94 11.08
C GLU A 70 -15.68 0.42 11.09
N PRO A 71 -16.75 -0.39 11.21
CA PRO A 71 -16.61 -1.84 11.15
C PRO A 71 -15.96 -2.21 9.81
N TYR A 72 -14.99 -3.13 9.85
CA TYR A 72 -14.25 -3.64 8.69
C TYR A 72 -13.25 -2.68 8.03
N GLU A 73 -12.91 -1.55 8.65
CA GLU A 73 -12.01 -0.56 8.06
C GLU A 73 -10.59 -1.10 7.76
N TYR A 74 -10.11 -2.04 8.57
CA TYR A 74 -8.74 -2.57 8.47
C TYR A 74 -8.68 -4.08 8.25
N ILE A 75 -9.60 -4.63 7.46
CA ILE A 75 -9.54 -6.06 7.12
C ILE A 75 -8.69 -6.23 5.86
N TYR A 76 -7.73 -7.14 5.96
CA TYR A 76 -6.82 -7.50 4.88
C TYR A 76 -7.05 -8.94 4.44
N CYS A 77 -6.96 -9.18 3.15
CA CYS A 77 -7.01 -10.50 2.54
C CYS A 77 -5.86 -10.68 1.57
N ASP A 78 -5.41 -11.91 1.41
CA ASP A 78 -4.40 -12.25 0.40
C ASP A 78 -4.98 -11.99 -0.99
N TYR A 79 -4.18 -11.39 -1.88
CA TYR A 79 -4.61 -11.12 -3.24
C TYR A 79 -4.75 -12.44 -4.01
N GLN A 80 -5.87 -12.58 -4.70
CA GLN A 80 -6.16 -13.68 -5.61
C GLN A 80 -6.61 -13.11 -6.96
N SER A 81 -5.97 -13.56 -8.04
CA SER A 81 -6.22 -13.04 -9.38
C SER A 81 -7.64 -13.35 -9.90
N ASP A 82 -8.23 -14.44 -9.42
CA ASP A 82 -9.57 -14.92 -9.82
C ASP A 82 -10.70 -14.26 -9.03
N GLU A 83 -10.38 -13.57 -7.95
CA GLU A 83 -11.37 -12.88 -7.13
C GLU A 83 -11.79 -11.53 -7.72
N LYS A 84 -12.97 -11.06 -7.30
CA LYS A 84 -13.51 -9.79 -7.75
C LYS A 84 -12.62 -8.64 -7.27
N ARG A 85 -11.98 -7.95 -8.22
CA ARG A 85 -11.12 -6.78 -7.94
C ARG A 85 -11.82 -5.68 -7.16
N ASP A 86 -13.13 -5.59 -7.24
CA ASP A 86 -13.94 -4.60 -6.53
C ASP A 86 -14.03 -4.84 -5.02
N MET A 87 -13.59 -6.02 -4.55
CA MET A 87 -13.49 -6.31 -3.11
C MET A 87 -12.33 -5.56 -2.45
N TYR A 88 -11.30 -5.17 -3.21
CA TYR A 88 -10.13 -4.50 -2.69
C TYR A 88 -10.31 -2.98 -2.74
N LYS A 89 -9.83 -2.31 -1.69
CA LYS A 89 -9.84 -0.85 -1.61
C LYS A 89 -9.06 -0.23 -2.76
N LYS A 90 -9.65 0.77 -3.42
CA LYS A 90 -8.99 1.56 -4.46
C LYS A 90 -8.40 2.83 -3.86
N TYR A 91 -7.17 3.15 -4.24
CA TYR A 91 -6.45 4.32 -3.76
C TYR A 91 -6.51 5.48 -4.76
N ALA A 92 -6.00 6.65 -4.37
CA ALA A 92 -6.01 7.87 -5.19
C ALA A 92 -5.34 7.69 -6.57
N ASN A 93 -4.39 6.77 -6.69
CA ASN A 93 -3.74 6.42 -7.95
C ASN A 93 -4.61 5.56 -8.90
N GLY A 94 -5.88 5.31 -8.54
CA GLY A 94 -6.83 4.51 -9.31
C GLY A 94 -6.55 3.00 -9.30
N THR A 95 -5.61 2.52 -8.47
CA THR A 95 -5.25 1.10 -8.38
C THR A 95 -5.57 0.55 -6.98
N ILE A 96 -5.54 -0.78 -6.85
CA ILE A 96 -5.66 -1.49 -5.58
C ILE A 96 -4.34 -1.52 -4.79
N PHE A 97 -3.25 -1.04 -5.37
CA PHE A 97 -1.93 -0.99 -4.76
C PHE A 97 -1.56 0.45 -4.40
N ARG A 98 -1.21 0.68 -3.13
CA ARG A 98 -0.58 1.93 -2.68
C ARG A 98 0.80 2.08 -3.33
N GLY A 99 1.36 3.27 -3.33
CA GLY A 99 2.73 3.51 -3.80
C GLY A 99 3.75 2.59 -3.12
N VAL A 100 3.64 2.43 -1.80
CA VAL A 100 4.48 1.52 -1.01
C VAL A 100 4.35 0.06 -1.44
N ASP A 101 3.12 -0.40 -1.72
CA ASP A 101 2.88 -1.79 -2.14
C ASP A 101 3.49 -2.04 -3.52
N ARG A 102 3.35 -1.08 -4.43
CA ARG A 102 3.98 -1.14 -5.77
C ARG A 102 5.50 -1.22 -5.68
N LEU A 103 6.12 -0.43 -4.80
CA LEU A 103 7.56 -0.46 -4.57
C LEU A 103 8.02 -1.81 -4.01
N LYS A 104 7.32 -2.36 -3.02
CA LYS A 104 7.60 -3.69 -2.46
C LYS A 104 7.48 -4.80 -3.51
N LEU A 105 6.42 -4.78 -4.31
CA LEU A 105 6.22 -5.76 -5.38
C LEU A 105 7.29 -5.65 -6.47
N ILE A 106 7.66 -4.43 -6.89
CA ILE A 106 8.76 -4.23 -7.86
C ILE A 106 10.08 -4.77 -7.29
N ALA A 107 10.39 -4.47 -6.04
CA ALA A 107 11.59 -5.01 -5.38
C ALA A 107 11.55 -6.56 -5.32
N GLY A 108 10.38 -7.12 -5.04
CA GLY A 108 10.14 -8.58 -5.09
C GLY A 108 10.42 -9.16 -6.47
N ILE A 109 9.89 -8.54 -7.54
CA ILE A 109 10.14 -8.97 -8.93
C ILE A 109 11.63 -8.93 -9.29
N ILE A 110 12.34 -7.88 -8.85
CA ILE A 110 13.78 -7.74 -9.12
C ILE A 110 14.57 -8.87 -8.45
N ALA A 111 14.24 -9.21 -7.20
CA ALA A 111 14.94 -10.23 -6.42
C ALA A 111 14.49 -11.66 -6.74
N ALA A 112 13.26 -11.87 -7.21
CA ALA A 112 12.70 -13.19 -7.47
C ALA A 112 13.49 -13.97 -8.53
N ARG A 113 13.47 -15.29 -8.44
CA ARG A 113 14.15 -16.19 -9.39
C ARG A 113 13.59 -16.06 -10.80
N LEU A 114 14.40 -16.37 -11.78
CA LEU A 114 13.97 -16.39 -13.19
C LEU A 114 12.83 -17.40 -13.42
N THR A 115 12.85 -18.54 -12.74
CA THR A 115 11.77 -19.55 -12.77
C THR A 115 10.42 -18.98 -12.34
N ASP A 116 10.44 -18.04 -11.42
CA ASP A 116 9.26 -17.36 -10.87
C ASP A 116 8.89 -16.09 -11.67
N GLY A 117 9.58 -15.90 -12.79
CA GLY A 117 9.42 -14.75 -13.68
C GLY A 117 10.07 -13.47 -13.15
N GLY A 118 10.96 -13.56 -12.18
CA GLY A 118 11.75 -12.44 -11.66
C GLY A 118 13.02 -12.16 -12.47
N CYS A 119 13.82 -11.20 -11.99
CA CYS A 119 15.08 -10.80 -12.63
C CYS A 119 16.31 -11.47 -12.00
N HIS A 120 16.17 -12.08 -10.85
CA HIS A 120 17.24 -12.71 -10.06
C HIS A 120 18.42 -11.75 -9.80
N LEU A 121 18.13 -10.47 -9.53
CA LEU A 121 19.13 -9.45 -9.26
C LEU A 121 19.23 -9.17 -7.76
N ASP A 122 20.44 -9.34 -7.23
CA ASP A 122 20.78 -8.89 -5.88
C ASP A 122 21.32 -7.45 -5.95
N VAL A 123 20.43 -6.49 -5.71
CA VAL A 123 20.75 -5.06 -5.76
C VAL A 123 21.84 -4.68 -4.75
N TYR A 124 21.82 -5.26 -3.55
CA TYR A 124 22.82 -4.98 -2.52
C TYR A 124 24.21 -5.45 -2.94
N ARG A 125 24.29 -6.60 -3.58
CA ARG A 125 25.53 -7.13 -4.11
C ARG A 125 26.07 -6.26 -5.26
N LEU A 126 25.18 -5.75 -6.12
CA LEU A 126 25.56 -4.85 -7.19
C LEU A 126 26.12 -3.52 -6.66
N ILE A 127 25.52 -2.95 -5.63
CA ILE A 127 26.01 -1.74 -4.97
C ILE A 127 27.35 -2.01 -4.28
N LYS A 128 27.47 -3.13 -3.55
CA LYS A 128 28.71 -3.52 -2.88
C LYS A 128 29.88 -3.70 -3.86
N ASN A 129 29.61 -4.26 -5.03
CA ASN A 129 30.61 -4.48 -6.08
C ASN A 129 30.84 -3.23 -6.96
N LYS A 130 30.24 -2.08 -6.61
CA LYS A 130 30.33 -0.82 -7.37
C LYS A 130 29.85 -0.91 -8.83
N CYS A 131 29.05 -1.94 -9.16
CA CYS A 131 28.38 -2.04 -10.45
C CYS A 131 27.18 -1.08 -10.53
N MET A 132 26.65 -0.70 -9.39
CA MET A 132 25.56 0.25 -9.22
C MET A 132 25.93 1.23 -8.11
N ILE A 133 25.69 2.52 -8.31
CA ILE A 133 25.99 3.56 -7.33
C ILE A 133 24.93 3.55 -6.22
N THR A 134 23.66 3.57 -6.61
CA THR A 134 22.54 3.60 -5.67
C THR A 134 21.25 3.04 -6.29
N PHE A 135 20.32 2.71 -5.43
CA PHE A 135 18.96 2.28 -5.79
C PHE A 135 17.98 2.91 -4.83
N PHE A 136 17.00 3.64 -5.34
CA PHE A 136 16.04 4.36 -4.51
C PHE A 136 14.64 4.40 -5.15
N PRO A 137 13.57 4.48 -4.35
CA PRO A 137 12.22 4.64 -4.85
C PRO A 137 12.00 6.05 -5.40
N LEU A 138 11.23 6.15 -6.49
CA LEU A 138 10.77 7.44 -7.00
C LEU A 138 9.41 7.79 -6.38
N HIS A 139 9.22 9.07 -6.10
CA HIS A 139 7.94 9.60 -5.66
C HIS A 139 6.86 9.45 -6.75
N ASP A 140 5.65 9.08 -6.35
CA ASP A 140 4.47 9.19 -7.20
C ASP A 140 3.92 10.62 -7.06
N ALA A 141 3.83 11.35 -8.17
CA ALA A 141 3.45 12.77 -8.15
C ALA A 141 2.00 12.99 -7.68
N VAL A 142 1.11 12.02 -7.91
CA VAL A 142 -0.30 12.10 -7.49
C VAL A 142 -0.41 11.90 -5.98
N GLU A 143 0.19 10.84 -5.48
CA GLU A 143 0.19 10.52 -4.05
C GLU A 143 0.96 11.57 -3.23
N LEU A 144 2.07 12.10 -3.77
CA LEU A 144 2.84 13.17 -3.14
C LEU A 144 1.99 14.43 -2.98
N ARG A 145 1.25 14.84 -4.01
CA ARG A 145 0.37 16.00 -3.94
C ARG A 145 -0.73 15.81 -2.91
N GLU A 146 -1.35 14.63 -2.87
CA GLU A 146 -2.35 14.30 -1.84
C GLU A 146 -1.77 14.42 -0.42
N LEU A 147 -0.54 13.92 -0.23
CA LEU A 147 0.18 14.03 1.03
C LEU A 147 0.45 15.49 1.41
N GLU A 148 0.92 16.32 0.46
CA GLU A 148 1.17 17.74 0.68
C GLU A 148 -0.11 18.49 1.07
N GLU A 149 -1.21 18.25 0.37
CA GLU A 149 -2.49 18.91 0.61
C GLU A 149 -3.14 18.52 1.94
N LYS A 150 -3.01 17.27 2.37
CA LYS A 150 -3.70 16.76 3.54
C LYS A 150 -2.83 16.80 4.80
N TRP A 151 -1.55 16.54 4.68
CA TRP A 151 -0.66 16.36 5.83
C TRP A 151 0.19 17.59 6.17
N LEU A 152 0.69 18.33 5.18
CA LEU A 152 1.56 19.50 5.40
C LEU A 152 0.80 20.81 5.64
N ARG A 153 -0.30 20.77 6.37
CA ARG A 153 -1.03 21.99 6.73
C ARG A 153 -0.38 22.67 7.93
N ILE A 154 0.27 23.80 7.69
CA ILE A 154 1.04 24.59 8.70
C ILE A 154 0.22 24.99 9.93
N LEU A 155 -1.08 25.19 9.79
CA LEU A 155 -1.98 25.61 10.87
C LEU A 155 -2.73 24.44 11.54
N GLN A 156 -2.43 23.20 11.17
CA GLN A 156 -3.10 22.05 11.76
C GLN A 156 -2.28 21.52 12.95
N PRO A 157 -2.88 21.42 14.15
CA PRO A 157 -2.18 20.89 15.31
C PRO A 157 -1.78 19.42 15.08
N PRO A 158 -0.67 18.94 15.67
CA PRO A 158 -0.12 17.60 15.43
C PRO A 158 -1.12 16.46 15.65
N TRP A 159 -2.01 16.59 16.64
CA TRP A 159 -3.04 15.58 16.96
C TRP A 159 -4.22 15.51 15.97
N LYS A 160 -4.31 16.47 15.04
CA LYS A 160 -5.32 16.47 13.96
C LYS A 160 -4.74 16.14 12.60
N GLN A 161 -3.48 15.72 12.53
CA GLN A 161 -2.84 15.35 11.27
C GLN A 161 -3.39 14.03 10.74
N HIS A 162 -3.56 13.96 9.42
CA HIS A 162 -4.00 12.75 8.71
C HIS A 162 -2.86 11.75 8.57
N VAL A 163 -2.53 11.04 9.64
CA VAL A 163 -1.43 10.06 9.66
C VAL A 163 -1.67 8.90 8.70
N ASP A 164 -2.94 8.60 8.39
CA ASP A 164 -3.29 7.55 7.43
C ASP A 164 -2.76 7.85 6.03
N VAL A 165 -2.76 9.11 5.60
CA VAL A 165 -2.17 9.51 4.30
C VAL A 165 -0.66 9.29 4.32
N ALA A 166 0.01 9.63 5.42
CA ALA A 166 1.44 9.35 5.60
C ALA A 166 1.73 7.84 5.62
N LYS A 167 0.87 7.04 6.27
CA LYS A 167 0.93 5.57 6.29
C LYS A 167 0.82 4.98 4.88
N ASP A 168 -0.12 5.46 4.09
CA ASP A 168 -0.37 4.96 2.74
C ASP A 168 0.78 5.30 1.79
N TYR A 169 1.46 6.43 2.03
CA TYR A 169 2.58 6.89 1.22
C TYR A 169 3.94 6.29 1.65
N PHE A 170 4.28 6.36 2.93
CA PHE A 170 5.58 5.93 3.46
C PHE A 170 5.56 4.52 4.06
N GLY A 171 4.39 3.99 4.36
CA GLY A 171 4.20 2.73 5.08
C GLY A 171 4.05 2.92 6.59
N GLU A 172 3.58 1.87 7.24
CA GLU A 172 3.20 1.85 8.67
C GLU A 172 4.36 2.24 9.59
N LYS A 173 5.56 1.78 9.29
CA LYS A 173 6.74 2.00 10.13
C LYS A 173 7.13 3.47 10.25
N ILE A 174 7.07 4.21 9.14
CA ILE A 174 7.37 5.64 9.12
C ILE A 174 6.20 6.43 9.70
N ALA A 175 4.97 6.04 9.41
CA ALA A 175 3.79 6.68 9.99
C ALA A 175 3.79 6.60 11.52
N LEU A 176 4.15 5.44 12.10
CA LEU A 176 4.30 5.29 13.56
C LEU A 176 5.37 6.22 14.15
N TYR A 177 6.44 6.49 13.42
CA TYR A 177 7.47 7.45 13.87
C TYR A 177 6.91 8.88 13.99
N PHE A 178 5.98 9.27 13.10
CA PHE A 178 5.34 10.59 13.16
C PHE A 178 4.21 10.68 14.20
N LEU A 179 3.73 9.55 14.72
CA LEU A 179 2.75 9.52 15.81
C LEU A 179 3.40 9.69 17.20
N TRP A 180 4.70 9.55 17.26
CA TRP A 180 5.50 9.65 18.49
C TRP A 180 6.05 11.07 18.66
#